data_173e5eef02aec3418544a2311b37f14f
#
_entry.id   173e5eef02aec3418544a2311b37f14f
#
_cell.length_a   1.000
_cell.length_b   1.000
_cell.length_c   1.000
_cell.angle_alpha   90.00
_cell.angle_beta   90.00
_cell.angle_gamma   90.00
#
_symmetry.space_group_name_H-M   'P 1'
#
loop_
_entity.id
_entity.type
_entity.pdbx_description
1 polymer ?
#
loop_
_entity_poly.entity_id
_entity_poly.type
_entity_poly.pdbx_seq_one_letter_code
_entity_poly.pdbx_strand_id
1 'polypeptide(L)'
;MKAKREAWLDGLKGFAILLVILGHVLSGYLDANTFPDAYYSLYGLRSWIYSFHMPLFFLLSGFTFTLAYYQGGTLQRRRYFRQVWNLLWIYVLFALLLWGVKQVVPELVNETYTIEDLKGMFLTPLGNFWYL
;
A
#
# COMPACT_ATOMS: atom_id res chain seq x y z
N MET A 1 6.29 21.05 -19.98
CA MET A 1 7.63 20.79 -19.40
C MET A 1 7.58 19.43 -18.72
N LYS A 2 8.49 18.51 -19.06
CA LYS A 2 8.65 17.25 -18.29
C LYS A 2 9.25 17.63 -16.92
N ALA A 3 8.58 17.23 -15.83
CA ALA A 3 9.15 17.40 -14.49
C ALA A 3 10.52 16.73 -14.46
N LYS A 4 11.53 17.44 -13.97
CA LYS A 4 12.87 16.89 -13.83
C LYS A 4 12.77 15.69 -12.89
N ARG A 5 13.22 14.53 -13.36
CA ARG A 5 13.19 13.30 -12.56
C ARG A 5 14.22 13.44 -11.44
N GLU A 6 13.74 13.39 -10.21
CA GLU A 6 14.59 13.49 -9.02
C GLU A 6 15.02 12.08 -8.60
N ALA A 7 16.22 11.67 -9.02
CA ALA A 7 16.73 10.31 -8.81
C ALA A 7 16.79 9.89 -7.33
N TRP A 8 17.10 10.82 -6.43
CA TRP A 8 17.11 10.56 -4.99
C TRP A 8 15.71 10.21 -4.44
N LEU A 9 14.67 10.83 -4.99
CA LEU A 9 13.28 10.57 -4.62
C LEU A 9 12.82 9.18 -5.08
N ASP A 10 13.23 8.79 -6.30
CA ASP A 10 12.97 7.43 -6.80
C ASP A 10 13.72 6.38 -5.96
N GLY A 11 14.95 6.67 -5.53
CA GLY A 11 15.71 5.82 -4.61
C GLY A 11 15.04 5.64 -3.25
N LEU A 12 14.55 6.73 -2.64
CA LEU A 12 13.82 6.67 -1.37
C LEU A 12 12.50 5.90 -1.49
N LYS A 13 11.76 6.05 -2.59
CA LYS A 13 10.55 5.24 -2.86
C LYS A 13 10.89 3.76 -2.97
N GLY A 14 11.95 3.42 -3.69
CA GLY A 14 12.43 2.04 -3.80
C GLY A 14 12.78 1.46 -2.44
N PHE A 15 13.52 2.20 -1.61
CA PHE A 15 13.84 1.80 -0.26
C PHE A 15 12.58 1.59 0.61
N ALA A 16 11.63 2.51 0.55
CA ALA A 16 10.37 2.39 1.28
C ALA A 16 9.56 1.14 0.86
N ILE A 17 9.56 0.78 -0.44
CA ILE A 17 8.91 -0.44 -0.94
C ILE A 17 9.61 -1.69 -0.39
N LEU A 18 10.94 -1.72 -0.35
CA LEU A 18 11.69 -2.83 0.24
C LEU A 18 11.34 -3.04 1.72
N LEU A 19 11.15 -1.96 2.48
CA LEU A 19 10.70 -2.04 3.88
C LEU A 19 9.30 -2.60 4.01
N VAL A 20 8.38 -2.26 3.10
CA VAL A 20 7.02 -2.85 3.07
C VAL A 20 7.10 -4.35 2.83
N ILE A 21 7.86 -4.77 1.82
CA ILE A 21 8.03 -6.19 1.49
C ILE A 21 8.61 -6.94 2.71
N LEU A 22 9.66 -6.41 3.32
CA LEU A 22 10.27 -6.99 4.50
C LEU A 22 9.29 -7.07 5.68
N GLY A 23 8.51 -6.01 5.91
CA GLY A 23 7.48 -5.98 6.95
C GLY A 23 6.41 -7.05 6.75
N HIS A 24 5.95 -7.27 5.51
CA HIS A 24 4.98 -8.32 5.19
C HIS A 24 5.56 -9.73 5.34
N VAL A 25 6.80 -9.94 4.91
CA VAL A 25 7.50 -11.22 5.11
C VAL A 25 7.64 -11.54 6.59
N LEU A 26 8.07 -10.57 7.40
CA LEU A 26 8.17 -10.74 8.86
C LEU A 26 6.81 -11.03 9.50
N SER A 27 5.75 -10.35 9.06
CA SER A 27 4.38 -10.65 9.53
C SER A 27 3.99 -12.08 9.21
N GLY A 28 4.20 -12.55 7.99
CA GLY A 28 3.91 -13.93 7.60
C GLY A 28 4.67 -14.96 8.44
N TYR A 29 5.94 -14.72 8.76
CA TYR A 29 6.71 -15.61 9.65
C TYR A 29 6.19 -15.63 11.08
N LEU A 30 5.80 -14.46 11.61
CA LEU A 30 5.23 -14.35 12.96
C LEU A 30 3.87 -15.02 13.06
N ASP A 31 3.00 -14.83 12.06
CA ASP A 31 1.67 -15.42 12.01
C ASP A 31 1.74 -16.96 11.86
N ALA A 32 2.70 -17.46 11.09
CA ALA A 32 2.96 -18.88 10.93
C ALA A 32 3.70 -19.51 12.13
N ASN A 33 4.16 -18.69 13.11
CA ASN A 33 4.98 -19.14 14.25
C ASN A 33 6.17 -20.04 13.85
N THR A 34 6.80 -19.71 12.72
CA THR A 34 7.84 -20.53 12.09
C THR A 34 9.13 -20.60 12.91
N PHE A 35 9.43 -19.55 13.68
CA PHE A 35 10.64 -19.42 14.50
C PHE A 35 10.30 -18.99 15.93
N PRO A 36 9.85 -19.92 16.82
CA PRO A 36 9.44 -19.59 18.18
C PRO A 36 10.55 -18.91 19.01
N ASP A 37 11.79 -19.37 18.86
CA ASP A 37 12.95 -18.86 19.60
C ASP A 37 13.34 -17.43 19.18
N ALA A 38 13.05 -17.06 17.95
CA ALA A 38 13.35 -15.72 17.40
C ALA A 38 12.14 -14.78 17.43
N TYR A 39 10.99 -15.23 17.95
CA TYR A 39 9.73 -14.49 17.88
C TYR A 39 9.83 -13.04 18.36
N TYR A 40 10.39 -12.81 19.55
CA TYR A 40 10.50 -11.47 20.12
C TYR A 40 11.42 -10.54 19.33
N SER A 41 12.52 -11.08 18.79
CA SER A 41 13.45 -10.31 17.95
C SER A 41 12.81 -9.93 16.61
N LEU A 42 12.13 -10.87 15.97
CA LEU A 42 11.40 -10.63 14.71
C LEU A 42 10.23 -9.66 14.91
N TYR A 43 9.50 -9.79 16.02
CA TYR A 43 8.44 -8.87 16.39
C TYR A 43 8.96 -7.44 16.62
N GLY A 44 10.10 -7.31 17.33
CA GLY A 44 10.75 -6.02 17.52
C GLY A 44 11.17 -5.36 16.21
N LEU A 45 11.80 -6.12 15.31
CA LEU A 45 12.21 -5.65 13.99
C LEU A 45 10.99 -5.23 13.13
N ARG A 46 9.94 -6.06 13.10
CA ARG A 46 8.68 -5.74 12.44
C ARG A 46 8.09 -4.44 12.98
N SER A 47 7.95 -4.31 14.30
CA SER A 47 7.38 -3.13 14.94
C SER A 47 8.18 -1.87 14.63
N TRP A 48 9.51 -1.96 14.62
CA TRP A 48 10.39 -0.86 14.23
C TRP A 48 10.16 -0.44 12.76
N ILE A 49 10.11 -1.39 11.82
CA ILE A 49 9.81 -1.10 10.42
C ILE A 49 8.45 -0.43 10.27
N TYR A 50 7.40 -0.97 10.93
CA TYR A 50 6.04 -0.44 10.84
C TYR A 50 5.89 0.94 11.46
N SER A 51 6.71 1.30 12.43
CA SER A 51 6.65 2.61 13.09
C SER A 51 7.05 3.76 12.16
N PHE A 52 7.92 3.52 11.17
CA PHE A 52 8.44 4.61 10.35
C PHE A 52 8.16 4.49 8.84
N HIS A 53 7.95 3.29 8.27
CA HIS A 53 7.75 3.18 6.82
C HIS A 53 6.48 3.88 6.34
N MET A 54 5.39 3.85 7.13
CA MET A 54 4.16 4.55 6.79
C MET A 54 4.33 6.08 6.83
N PRO A 55 4.87 6.70 7.90
CA PRO A 55 5.23 8.12 7.85
C PRO A 55 6.15 8.49 6.70
N LEU A 56 7.11 7.63 6.34
CA LEU A 56 8.00 7.85 5.21
C LEU A 56 7.21 7.93 3.89
N PHE A 57 6.26 7.01 3.66
CA PHE A 57 5.39 7.05 2.48
C PHE A 57 4.55 8.32 2.41
N PHE A 58 3.95 8.74 3.53
CA PHE A 58 3.19 9.99 3.58
C PHE A 58 4.06 11.21 3.24
N LEU A 59 5.27 11.26 3.79
CA LEU A 59 6.23 12.33 3.50
C LEU A 59 6.61 12.36 2.02
N LEU A 60 6.96 11.20 1.44
CA LEU A 60 7.32 11.06 0.04
C LEU A 60 6.13 11.38 -0.88
N SER A 61 4.93 10.97 -0.49
CA SER A 61 3.69 11.27 -1.22
C SER A 61 3.40 12.78 -1.21
N GLY A 62 3.49 13.43 -0.06
CA GLY A 62 3.30 14.88 0.06
C GLY A 62 4.32 15.66 -0.76
N PHE A 63 5.59 15.26 -0.73
CA PHE A 63 6.64 15.87 -1.54
C PHE A 63 6.39 15.68 -3.04
N THR A 64 6.07 14.47 -3.45
CA THR A 64 5.74 14.15 -4.85
C THR A 64 4.51 14.92 -5.32
N PHE A 65 3.49 15.04 -4.46
CA PHE A 65 2.29 15.82 -4.73
C PHE A 65 2.63 17.27 -5.01
N THR A 66 3.45 17.89 -4.17
CA THR A 66 3.87 19.27 -4.35
C THR A 66 4.61 19.47 -5.67
N LEU A 67 5.56 18.59 -6.01
CA LEU A 67 6.29 18.65 -7.26
C LEU A 67 5.42 18.43 -8.49
N ALA A 68 4.42 17.54 -8.38
CA ALA A 68 3.60 17.15 -9.53
C ALA A 68 2.41 18.08 -9.79
N TYR A 69 1.81 18.62 -8.76
CA TYR A 69 0.53 19.32 -8.85
C TYR A 69 0.57 20.78 -8.44
N TYR A 70 1.60 21.21 -7.72
CA TYR A 70 1.75 22.60 -7.28
C TYR A 70 2.80 23.30 -8.14
N GLN A 71 2.35 24.01 -9.19
CA GLN A 71 3.23 24.74 -10.09
C GLN A 71 2.85 26.22 -10.11
N GLY A 72 3.84 27.10 -9.91
CA GLY A 72 3.61 28.55 -9.95
C GLY A 72 2.63 29.09 -8.90
N GLY A 73 2.56 28.44 -7.72
CA GLY A 73 1.67 28.87 -6.65
C GLY A 73 0.21 28.42 -6.80
N THR A 74 -0.12 27.63 -7.83
CA THR A 74 -1.50 27.19 -8.09
C THR A 74 -1.61 25.67 -8.19
N LEU A 75 -2.65 25.10 -7.56
CA LEU A 75 -2.95 23.69 -7.61
C LEU A 75 -3.62 23.32 -8.95
N GLN A 76 -3.04 22.40 -9.68
CA GLN A 76 -3.60 21.86 -10.93
C GLN A 76 -4.74 20.85 -10.64
N ARG A 77 -5.91 21.35 -10.22
CA ARG A 77 -7.05 20.53 -9.77
C ARG A 77 -7.46 19.45 -10.77
N ARG A 78 -7.55 19.78 -12.07
CA ARG A 78 -7.97 18.83 -13.11
C ARG A 78 -7.02 17.61 -13.22
N ARG A 79 -5.71 17.86 -13.11
CA ARG A 79 -4.69 16.81 -13.13
C ARG A 79 -4.75 15.94 -11.88
N TYR A 80 -4.94 16.58 -10.73
CA TYR A 80 -5.11 15.90 -9.45
C TYR A 80 -6.34 14.98 -9.46
N PHE A 81 -7.54 15.49 -9.80
CA PHE A 81 -8.76 14.67 -9.83
C PHE A 81 -8.68 13.51 -10.81
N ARG A 82 -8.03 13.69 -11.97
CA ARG A 82 -7.79 12.59 -12.91
C ARG A 82 -6.92 11.50 -12.29
N GLN A 83 -5.89 11.85 -11.53
CA GLN A 83 -5.04 10.89 -10.83
C GLN A 83 -5.79 10.14 -9.73
N VAL A 84 -6.55 10.86 -8.92
CA VAL A 84 -7.42 10.25 -7.89
C VAL A 84 -8.40 9.25 -8.54
N TRP A 85 -9.02 9.65 -9.65
CA TRP A 85 -9.94 8.76 -10.37
C TRP A 85 -9.26 7.50 -10.90
N ASN A 86 -8.06 7.63 -11.45
CA ASN A 86 -7.27 6.49 -11.90
C ASN A 86 -6.91 5.54 -10.75
N LEU A 87 -6.51 6.07 -9.59
CA LEU A 87 -6.21 5.25 -8.42
C LEU A 87 -7.45 4.53 -7.89
N LEU A 88 -8.58 5.22 -7.81
CA LEU A 88 -9.86 4.60 -7.42
C LEU A 88 -10.26 3.48 -8.38
N TRP A 89 -10.10 3.69 -9.67
CA TRP A 89 -10.40 2.66 -10.67
C TRP A 89 -9.51 1.43 -10.51
N ILE A 90 -8.20 1.65 -10.32
CA ILE A 90 -7.25 0.56 -10.05
C ILE A 90 -7.63 -0.18 -8.76
N TYR A 91 -7.96 0.54 -7.69
CA TYR A 91 -8.40 -0.06 -6.43
C TYR A 91 -9.63 -0.96 -6.62
N VAL A 92 -10.68 -0.46 -7.28
CA VAL A 92 -11.91 -1.23 -7.56
C VAL A 92 -11.58 -2.47 -8.38
N LEU A 93 -10.75 -2.34 -9.42
CA LEU A 93 -10.37 -3.45 -10.29
C LEU A 93 -9.64 -4.55 -9.50
N PHE A 94 -8.65 -4.18 -8.67
CA PHE A 94 -7.94 -5.14 -7.85
C PHE A 94 -8.83 -5.76 -6.74
N ALA A 95 -9.74 -4.98 -6.14
CA ALA A 95 -10.70 -5.50 -5.17
C ALA A 95 -11.61 -6.56 -5.80
N LEU A 96 -12.13 -6.29 -7.00
CA LEU A 96 -12.96 -7.25 -7.76
C LEU A 96 -12.16 -8.49 -8.16
N LEU A 97 -10.92 -8.31 -8.61
CA LEU A 97 -10.05 -9.42 -8.98
C LEU A 97 -9.76 -10.30 -7.75
N LEU A 98 -9.41 -9.70 -6.63
CA LEU A 98 -9.12 -10.41 -5.39
C LEU A 98 -10.35 -11.15 -4.88
N TRP A 99 -11.52 -10.51 -4.91
CA TRP A 99 -12.79 -11.14 -4.56
C TRP A 99 -13.07 -12.34 -5.49
N GLY A 100 -12.92 -12.16 -6.82
CA GLY A 100 -13.13 -13.22 -7.79
C GLY A 100 -12.20 -14.41 -7.61
N VAL A 101 -10.89 -14.17 -7.40
CA VAL A 101 -9.92 -15.23 -7.14
C VAL A 101 -10.28 -16.00 -5.87
N LYS A 102 -10.68 -15.32 -4.80
CA LYS A 102 -11.07 -15.97 -3.54
C LYS A 102 -12.36 -16.80 -3.67
N GLN A 103 -13.26 -16.48 -4.59
CA GLN A 103 -14.43 -17.31 -4.89
C GLN A 103 -14.06 -18.59 -5.64
N VAL A 104 -13.04 -18.54 -6.52
CA VAL A 104 -12.63 -19.67 -7.34
C VAL A 104 -11.76 -20.65 -6.57
N VAL A 105 -10.93 -20.18 -5.64
CA VAL A 105 -9.96 -21.00 -4.90
C VAL A 105 -10.08 -20.75 -3.38
N PRO A 106 -11.22 -21.10 -2.76
CA PRO A 106 -11.43 -20.85 -1.33
C PRO A 106 -10.47 -21.61 -0.42
N GLU A 107 -9.96 -22.77 -0.88
CA GLU A 107 -9.07 -23.62 -0.09
C GLU A 107 -7.65 -23.07 0.09
N LEU A 108 -7.22 -22.15 -0.79
CA LEU A 108 -5.88 -21.53 -0.72
C LEU A 108 -5.88 -20.18 0.02
N VAL A 109 -7.02 -19.76 0.59
CA VAL A 109 -7.17 -18.43 1.16
C VAL A 109 -7.63 -18.55 2.61
N ASN A 110 -6.93 -17.87 3.50
CA ASN A 110 -7.24 -17.90 4.95
C ASN A 110 -8.59 -17.24 5.30
N GLU A 111 -9.15 -16.41 4.41
CA GLU A 111 -10.42 -15.69 4.63
C GLU A 111 -11.25 -15.65 3.34
N THR A 112 -12.53 -15.98 3.43
CA THR A 112 -13.49 -15.83 2.33
C THR A 112 -14.17 -14.47 2.43
N TYR A 113 -14.28 -13.76 1.30
CA TYR A 113 -15.01 -12.49 1.24
C TYR A 113 -16.43 -12.70 0.75
N THR A 114 -17.37 -12.11 1.47
CA THR A 114 -18.80 -12.11 1.12
C THR A 114 -19.10 -10.96 0.13
N ILE A 115 -20.33 -10.97 -0.42
CA ILE A 115 -20.82 -9.85 -1.23
C ILE A 115 -20.99 -8.58 -0.39
N GLU A 116 -21.23 -8.72 0.92
CA GLU A 116 -21.34 -7.60 1.86
C GLU A 116 -19.98 -6.93 2.07
N ASP A 117 -18.90 -7.70 2.15
CA ASP A 117 -17.53 -7.17 2.23
C ASP A 117 -17.18 -6.37 0.97
N LEU A 118 -17.63 -6.84 -0.21
CA LEU A 118 -17.45 -6.10 -1.46
C LEU A 118 -18.21 -4.77 -1.47
N LYS A 119 -19.44 -4.73 -0.94
CA LYS A 119 -20.21 -3.48 -0.79
C LYS A 119 -19.56 -2.53 0.21
N GLY A 120 -18.96 -3.09 1.26
CA GLY A 120 -18.26 -2.34 2.30
C GLY A 120 -16.83 -1.90 1.94
N MET A 121 -16.30 -2.25 0.76
CA MET A 121 -14.87 -2.08 0.40
C MET A 121 -14.32 -0.66 0.53
N PHE A 122 -15.17 0.37 0.53
CA PHE A 122 -14.77 1.76 0.73
C PHE A 122 -14.68 2.15 2.21
N LEU A 123 -15.33 1.40 3.12
CA LEU A 123 -15.30 1.62 4.56
C LEU A 123 -14.33 0.65 5.24
N THR A 124 -14.34 -0.60 4.79
CA THR A 124 -13.46 -1.68 5.24
C THR A 124 -12.70 -2.23 4.03
N PRO A 125 -11.51 -1.70 3.73
CA PRO A 125 -10.76 -2.09 2.53
C PRO A 125 -10.48 -3.58 2.50
N LEU A 126 -10.72 -4.20 1.34
CA LEU A 126 -10.42 -5.61 1.11
C LEU A 126 -8.91 -5.82 1.01
N GLY A 127 -8.36 -6.63 1.91
CA GLY A 127 -6.94 -6.94 1.93
C GLY A 127 -6.05 -5.74 2.27
N ASN A 128 -4.79 -5.80 1.83
CA ASN A 128 -3.76 -4.81 2.18
C ASN A 128 -3.67 -3.63 1.18
N PHE A 129 -4.70 -3.41 0.36
CA PHE A 129 -4.69 -2.34 -0.67
C PHE A 129 -5.18 -0.97 -0.18
N TRP A 130 -5.49 -0.83 1.10
CA TRP A 130 -6.00 0.41 1.70
C TRP A 130 -5.01 1.60 1.61
N TYR A 131 -3.73 1.32 1.33
CA TYR A 131 -2.69 2.35 1.21
C TYR A 131 -2.46 2.86 -0.24
N LEU A 132 -3.16 2.32 -1.25
CA LEU A 132 -3.10 2.82 -2.64
C LEU A 132 -3.85 4.14 -2.80
#